data_d7044ddd68d621030fb92df39582dd13
#
_entry.id   d7044ddd68d621030fb92df39582dd13
#
_cell.length_a   1.000
_cell.length_b   1.000
_cell.length_c   1.000
_cell.angle_alpha   90.00
_cell.angle_beta   90.00
_cell.angle_gamma   90.00
#
_symmetry.space_group_name_H-M   'P 1'
#
loop_
_entity.id
_entity.type
_entity.pdbx_description
1 polymer ?
#
loop_
_entity_poly.entity_id
_entity_poly.type
_entity_poly.pdbx_seq_one_letter_code
_entity_poly.pdbx_strand_id
1 'polypeptide(L)'
;MTLRLHNNLTRQLEPFAPLDPAAPTLYVCGPTVYNYVHIGNARGPVVFGVLADMLRRRYGNLRYARNITDVDDKINAAAKDQGVPISAITDRFAAAYREDMTALGVVPPDIEPEATAHIPQIIAMIEQLIANGHAYAAEGHVLFSVSSFADYGKLSRRDPEEMLAGARVEVAPYKREAGDFVLWKPSSDDLPGWESPWGRGRPGWHIECSAMAAAHLGPTIDIHAGGVDLQFPHHENEIAQSVCAHGGQTFARFWLHNGMLNFGGAKMSKSVGNIERVHDLVRKHPPEALRYALLSAHYRQPLDWSDTLIEQSVRTLDRLYGTLRDLVEVNAEAAIPAGVEAALEDDLNTPLALAEVARIASEARKAESIEDKARLKRELLGAGLALGLLQQAPAEWFGRGAEAGDDARIQALIDERIAAKQARDFARADAIRDQLAAENIVLEDTPQGVRWKRG
;
A
#
# COMPACT_ATOMS: atom_id res chain seq x y z
N MET A 1 8.62 -15.37 -18.67
CA MET A 1 7.22 -15.90 -18.61
C MET A 1 6.26 -14.74 -18.90
N THR A 2 4.98 -15.00 -19.11
CA THR A 2 3.97 -13.97 -19.34
C THR A 2 3.37 -13.58 -18.00
N LEU A 3 3.35 -12.29 -17.67
CA LEU A 3 2.66 -11.78 -16.49
C LEU A 3 1.19 -12.20 -16.53
N ARG A 4 0.70 -12.81 -15.47
CA ARG A 4 -0.70 -13.21 -15.29
C ARG A 4 -1.23 -12.55 -14.02
N LEU A 5 -2.44 -12.00 -14.09
CA LEU A 5 -3.10 -11.32 -12.99
C LEU A 5 -4.52 -11.89 -12.82
N HIS A 6 -4.93 -12.08 -11.57
CA HIS A 6 -6.31 -12.48 -11.28
C HIS A 6 -7.22 -11.27 -11.43
N ASN A 7 -8.07 -11.32 -12.45
CA ASN A 7 -9.04 -10.26 -12.73
C ASN A 7 -10.32 -10.50 -11.93
N ASN A 8 -10.65 -9.62 -10.99
CA ASN A 8 -11.85 -9.78 -10.18
C ASN A 8 -13.16 -9.62 -10.96
N LEU A 9 -13.14 -8.98 -12.12
CA LEU A 9 -14.32 -8.86 -12.99
C LEU A 9 -14.70 -10.22 -13.60
N THR A 10 -13.70 -10.94 -14.12
CA THR A 10 -13.88 -12.26 -14.75
C THR A 10 -13.75 -13.41 -13.76
N ARG A 11 -13.09 -13.19 -12.60
CA ARG A 11 -12.71 -14.21 -11.61
C ARG A 11 -11.70 -15.22 -12.13
N GLN A 12 -10.92 -14.85 -13.12
CA GLN A 12 -9.94 -15.72 -13.75
C GLN A 12 -8.53 -15.14 -13.63
N LEU A 13 -7.55 -16.03 -13.65
CA LEU A 13 -6.14 -15.69 -13.80
C LEU A 13 -5.83 -15.54 -15.29
N GLU A 14 -5.61 -14.32 -15.74
CA GLU A 14 -5.49 -13.98 -17.16
C GLU A 14 -4.09 -13.46 -17.51
N PRO A 15 -3.59 -13.72 -18.73
CA PRO A 15 -2.38 -13.08 -19.21
C PRO A 15 -2.59 -11.57 -19.34
N PHE A 16 -1.69 -10.79 -18.78
CA PHE A 16 -1.72 -9.33 -18.89
C PHE A 16 -0.98 -8.88 -20.14
N ALA A 17 -1.65 -8.04 -20.92
CA ALA A 17 -1.06 -7.28 -22.01
C ALA A 17 -1.68 -5.88 -21.99
N PRO A 18 -0.88 -4.81 -21.87
CA PRO A 18 -1.43 -3.45 -21.82
C PRO A 18 -2.03 -3.03 -23.17
N LEU A 19 -2.93 -2.04 -23.12
CA LEU A 19 -3.52 -1.40 -24.32
C LEU A 19 -2.43 -0.75 -25.16
N ASP A 20 -1.56 -0.03 -24.50
CA ASP A 20 -0.35 0.54 -25.10
C ASP A 20 0.90 0.04 -24.34
N PRO A 21 1.70 -0.84 -24.96
CA PRO A 21 2.92 -1.33 -24.34
C PRO A 21 3.95 -0.21 -24.03
N ALA A 22 3.88 0.94 -24.69
CA ALA A 22 4.76 2.07 -24.44
C ALA A 22 4.32 2.90 -23.24
N ALA A 23 3.06 2.78 -22.80
CA ALA A 23 2.49 3.55 -21.70
C ALA A 23 1.38 2.78 -20.96
N PRO A 24 1.67 1.62 -20.31
CA PRO A 24 0.69 0.94 -19.48
C PRO A 24 0.10 1.87 -18.43
N THR A 25 -1.14 1.63 -18.04
CA THR A 25 -1.88 2.46 -17.09
C THR A 25 -2.29 1.67 -15.85
N LEU A 26 -2.04 2.25 -14.67
CA LEU A 26 -2.43 1.70 -13.38
C LEU A 26 -3.09 2.82 -12.55
N TYR A 27 -4.31 2.60 -12.09
CA TYR A 27 -4.97 3.45 -11.10
C TYR A 27 -5.18 2.69 -9.80
N VAL A 28 -4.77 3.26 -8.68
CA VAL A 28 -5.01 2.70 -7.34
C VAL A 28 -5.79 3.72 -6.53
N CYS A 29 -6.95 3.31 -5.99
CA CYS A 29 -7.70 4.17 -5.09
C CYS A 29 -6.89 4.51 -3.84
N GLY A 30 -6.70 5.80 -3.60
CA GLY A 30 -5.96 6.34 -2.48
C GLY A 30 -6.81 6.61 -1.24
N PRO A 31 -6.23 7.15 -0.17
CA PRO A 31 -6.92 7.37 1.09
C PRO A 31 -7.77 8.63 1.11
N THR A 32 -8.77 8.66 1.99
CA THR A 32 -9.41 9.90 2.46
C THR A 32 -8.59 10.47 3.62
N VAL A 33 -8.08 11.68 3.47
CA VAL A 33 -7.07 12.27 4.37
C VAL A 33 -7.71 13.08 5.51
N TYR A 34 -8.42 12.42 6.40
CA TYR A 34 -9.04 13.03 7.58
C TYR A 34 -8.33 12.68 8.91
N ASN A 35 -7.44 11.70 8.90
CA ASN A 35 -6.67 11.21 10.05
C ASN A 35 -5.47 10.39 9.55
N TYR A 36 -4.55 10.04 10.46
CA TYR A 36 -3.50 9.06 10.17
C TYR A 36 -4.09 7.75 9.64
N VAL A 37 -3.49 7.21 8.59
CA VAL A 37 -3.93 5.94 8.01
C VAL A 37 -3.57 4.75 8.92
N HIS A 38 -4.42 3.75 8.96
CA HIS A 38 -4.11 2.51 9.64
C HIS A 38 -3.33 1.55 8.72
N ILE A 39 -2.66 0.57 9.33
CA ILE A 39 -1.78 -0.37 8.60
C ILE A 39 -2.48 -1.11 7.46
N GLY A 40 -3.79 -1.37 7.58
CA GLY A 40 -4.59 -1.95 6.51
C GLY A 40 -4.63 -1.11 5.24
N ASN A 41 -4.60 0.23 5.36
CA ASN A 41 -4.54 1.14 4.20
C ASN A 41 -3.17 1.11 3.50
N ALA A 42 -2.11 0.68 4.18
CA ALA A 42 -0.77 0.57 3.59
C ALA A 42 -0.61 -0.70 2.74
N ARG A 43 -1.43 -1.73 2.93
CA ARG A 43 -1.29 -3.00 2.21
C ARG A 43 -1.40 -2.84 0.70
N GLY A 44 -2.42 -2.12 0.23
CA GLY A 44 -2.60 -1.83 -1.20
C GLY A 44 -1.40 -1.10 -1.81
N PRO A 45 -1.00 0.07 -1.30
CA PRO A 45 0.18 0.80 -1.76
C PRO A 45 1.47 -0.03 -1.77
N VAL A 46 1.71 -0.87 -0.76
CA VAL A 46 2.88 -1.77 -0.71
C VAL A 46 2.84 -2.81 -1.82
N VAL A 47 1.72 -3.54 -1.96
CA VAL A 47 1.58 -4.62 -2.96
C VAL A 47 1.54 -4.07 -4.38
N PHE A 48 0.72 -3.06 -4.63
CA PHE A 48 0.60 -2.46 -5.98
C PHE A 48 1.81 -1.60 -6.34
N GLY A 49 2.61 -1.18 -5.35
CA GLY A 49 3.95 -0.64 -5.57
C GLY A 49 4.89 -1.67 -6.18
N VAL A 50 4.88 -2.92 -5.68
CA VAL A 50 5.65 -4.04 -6.30
C VAL A 50 5.18 -4.28 -7.74
N LEU A 51 3.86 -4.26 -8.00
CA LEU A 51 3.32 -4.35 -9.36
C LEU A 51 3.80 -3.21 -10.25
N ALA A 52 3.73 -1.98 -9.76
CA ALA A 52 4.15 -0.80 -10.51
C ALA A 52 5.63 -0.89 -10.91
N ASP A 53 6.50 -1.28 -9.98
CA ASP A 53 7.93 -1.45 -10.26
C ASP A 53 8.20 -2.60 -11.25
N MET A 54 7.45 -3.71 -11.15
CA MET A 54 7.54 -4.80 -12.14
C MET A 54 7.09 -4.33 -13.54
N LEU A 55 5.99 -3.57 -13.62
CA LEU A 55 5.51 -3.04 -14.90
C LEU A 55 6.51 -2.04 -15.50
N ARG A 56 7.12 -1.15 -14.70
CA ARG A 56 8.18 -0.24 -15.15
C ARG A 56 9.38 -0.99 -15.70
N ARG A 57 9.85 -2.03 -15.01
CA ARG A 57 10.97 -2.86 -15.48
C ARG A 57 10.64 -3.56 -16.80
N ARG A 58 9.41 -4.06 -16.93
CA ARG A 58 8.99 -4.84 -18.10
C ARG A 58 8.73 -4.00 -19.33
N TYR A 59 8.12 -2.84 -19.18
CA TYR A 59 7.66 -1.98 -20.28
C TYR A 59 8.48 -0.70 -20.44
N GLY A 60 9.39 -0.40 -19.53
CA GLY A 60 10.22 0.80 -19.55
C GLY A 60 9.52 2.08 -19.13
N ASN A 61 8.19 2.09 -19.12
CA ASN A 61 7.35 3.21 -18.71
C ASN A 61 6.09 2.69 -18.02
N LEU A 62 5.44 3.55 -17.22
CA LEU A 62 4.16 3.28 -16.58
C LEU A 62 3.50 4.62 -16.27
N ARG A 63 2.21 4.75 -16.49
CA ARG A 63 1.41 5.86 -15.99
C ARG A 63 0.65 5.38 -14.75
N TYR A 64 1.25 5.56 -13.59
CA TYR A 64 0.69 5.14 -12.32
C TYR A 64 0.04 6.33 -11.60
N ALA A 65 -1.27 6.28 -11.41
CA ALA A 65 -2.03 7.25 -10.64
C ALA A 65 -2.53 6.66 -9.32
N ARG A 66 -2.41 7.43 -8.23
CA ARG A 66 -3.02 7.14 -6.93
C ARG A 66 -3.53 8.45 -6.33
N ASN A 67 -4.83 8.56 -6.17
CA ASN A 67 -5.44 9.81 -5.73
C ASN A 67 -5.33 10.08 -4.23
N ILE A 68 -5.57 11.33 -3.88
CA ILE A 68 -5.89 11.79 -2.52
C ILE A 68 -7.34 12.29 -2.53
N THR A 69 -8.19 11.70 -1.67
CA THR A 69 -9.53 12.23 -1.41
C THR A 69 -9.43 13.28 -0.31
N ASP A 70 -9.48 14.54 -0.71
CA ASP A 70 -9.30 15.74 0.13
C ASP A 70 -10.63 16.51 0.37
N VAL A 71 -11.76 15.93 -0.02
CA VAL A 71 -13.12 16.40 0.30
C VAL A 71 -14.00 15.21 0.67
N ASP A 72 -14.55 15.20 1.87
CA ASP A 72 -15.42 14.12 2.38
C ASP A 72 -16.12 14.59 3.67
N ASP A 73 -17.25 13.98 4.02
CA ASP A 73 -17.98 14.32 5.25
C ASP A 73 -17.15 14.08 6.52
N LYS A 74 -16.22 13.09 6.50
CA LYS A 74 -15.29 12.83 7.62
C LYS A 74 -14.25 13.94 7.76
N ILE A 75 -13.81 14.54 6.64
CA ILE A 75 -12.90 15.68 6.64
C ILE A 75 -13.63 16.89 7.21
N ASN A 76 -14.88 17.14 6.76
CA ASN A 76 -15.71 18.22 7.27
C ASN A 76 -15.95 18.10 8.78
N ALA A 77 -16.25 16.90 9.27
CA ALA A 77 -16.42 16.64 10.70
C ALA A 77 -15.13 16.91 11.47
N ALA A 78 -13.97 16.41 10.99
CA ALA A 78 -12.68 16.62 11.63
C ALA A 78 -12.27 18.12 11.67
N ALA A 79 -12.53 18.86 10.60
CA ALA A 79 -12.29 20.29 10.53
C ALA A 79 -13.16 21.08 11.51
N LYS A 80 -14.45 20.74 11.59
CA LYS A 80 -15.40 21.35 12.51
C LYS A 80 -15.02 21.07 13.96
N ASP A 81 -14.68 19.83 14.31
CA ASP A 81 -14.26 19.43 15.67
C ASP A 81 -13.00 20.18 16.14
N GLN A 82 -12.08 20.50 15.22
CA GLN A 82 -10.86 21.22 15.50
C GLN A 82 -10.97 22.75 15.30
N GLY A 83 -12.07 23.25 14.76
CA GLY A 83 -12.28 24.67 14.47
C GLY A 83 -11.33 25.25 13.43
N VAL A 84 -10.94 24.44 12.43
CA VAL A 84 -9.99 24.81 11.37
C VAL A 84 -10.61 24.61 9.99
N PRO A 85 -10.09 25.24 8.91
CA PRO A 85 -10.53 24.94 7.55
C PRO A 85 -10.15 23.51 7.13
N ILE A 86 -10.89 22.93 6.17
CA ILE A 86 -10.64 21.58 5.68
C ILE A 86 -9.21 21.41 5.15
N SER A 87 -8.64 22.43 4.49
CA SER A 87 -7.27 22.41 3.99
C SER A 87 -6.23 22.14 5.09
N ALA A 88 -6.43 22.68 6.29
CA ALA A 88 -5.52 22.41 7.41
C ALA A 88 -5.54 20.94 7.84
N ILE A 89 -6.67 20.25 7.69
CA ILE A 89 -6.80 18.79 7.94
C ILE A 89 -6.16 18.04 6.79
N THR A 90 -6.54 18.32 5.55
CA THR A 90 -6.10 17.56 4.38
C THR A 90 -4.60 17.69 4.14
N ASP A 91 -4.03 18.90 4.22
CA ASP A 91 -2.60 19.13 4.04
C ASP A 91 -1.78 18.34 5.07
N ARG A 92 -2.20 18.41 6.34
CA ARG A 92 -1.55 17.68 7.43
C ARG A 92 -1.55 16.17 7.21
N PHE A 93 -2.71 15.59 6.91
CA PHE A 93 -2.82 14.13 6.83
C PHE A 93 -2.39 13.56 5.48
N ALA A 94 -2.42 14.34 4.40
CA ALA A 94 -1.80 13.98 3.13
C ALA A 94 -0.26 13.95 3.27
N ALA A 95 0.34 14.95 3.93
CA ALA A 95 1.77 14.96 4.21
C ALA A 95 2.17 13.75 5.07
N ALA A 96 1.46 13.49 6.16
CA ALA A 96 1.71 12.33 7.02
C ALA A 96 1.56 11.00 6.27
N TYR A 97 0.57 10.88 5.38
CA TYR A 97 0.39 9.69 4.54
C TYR A 97 1.60 9.48 3.61
N ARG A 98 2.08 10.54 2.95
CA ARG A 98 3.25 10.46 2.06
C ARG A 98 4.51 10.06 2.83
N GLU A 99 4.71 10.62 4.03
CA GLU A 99 5.82 10.25 4.94
C GLU A 99 5.73 8.78 5.36
N ASP A 100 4.56 8.34 5.82
CA ASP A 100 4.30 6.97 6.25
C ASP A 100 4.54 5.96 5.11
N MET A 101 4.07 6.26 3.89
CA MET A 101 4.28 5.40 2.72
C MET A 101 5.76 5.38 2.30
N THR A 102 6.45 6.50 2.37
CA THR A 102 7.89 6.59 2.10
C THR A 102 8.69 5.75 3.10
N ALA A 103 8.36 5.82 4.39
CA ALA A 103 8.98 5.00 5.43
C ALA A 103 8.82 3.49 5.16
N LEU A 104 7.65 3.07 4.64
CA LEU A 104 7.40 1.68 4.22
C LEU A 104 8.06 1.32 2.87
N GLY A 105 8.86 2.20 2.27
CA GLY A 105 9.50 1.98 0.97
C GLY A 105 8.52 1.91 -0.21
N VAL A 106 7.36 2.54 -0.09
CA VAL A 106 6.41 2.65 -1.20
C VAL A 106 6.84 3.78 -2.13
N VAL A 107 7.10 3.44 -3.39
CA VAL A 107 7.42 4.43 -4.42
C VAL A 107 6.19 5.31 -4.68
N PRO A 108 6.35 6.65 -4.72
CA PRO A 108 5.27 7.55 -5.07
C PRO A 108 4.66 7.21 -6.44
N PRO A 109 3.36 7.47 -6.65
CA PRO A 109 2.78 7.38 -7.98
C PRO A 109 3.35 8.49 -8.88
N ASP A 110 3.27 8.30 -10.21
CA ASP A 110 3.69 9.32 -11.17
C ASP A 110 2.69 10.49 -11.18
N ILE A 111 1.42 10.20 -10.84
CA ILE A 111 0.30 11.13 -10.82
C ILE A 111 -0.44 10.95 -9.50
N GLU A 112 -0.50 12.00 -8.67
CA GLU A 112 -1.24 11.99 -7.41
C GLU A 112 -2.33 13.07 -7.44
N PRO A 113 -3.49 12.81 -8.08
CA PRO A 113 -4.54 13.81 -8.23
C PRO A 113 -5.33 13.97 -6.93
N GLU A 114 -5.72 15.22 -6.63
CA GLU A 114 -6.58 15.58 -5.51
C GLU A 114 -8.00 15.86 -6.02
N ALA A 115 -9.02 15.42 -5.29
CA ALA A 115 -10.41 15.55 -5.72
C ALA A 115 -10.84 17.03 -5.88
N THR A 116 -10.39 17.90 -4.95
CA THR A 116 -10.72 19.34 -5.02
C THR A 116 -10.11 20.06 -6.22
N ALA A 117 -8.99 19.58 -6.74
CA ALA A 117 -8.35 20.09 -7.95
C ALA A 117 -9.06 19.64 -9.25
N HIS A 118 -10.02 18.70 -9.15
CA HIS A 118 -10.69 18.08 -10.31
C HIS A 118 -12.20 18.37 -10.37
N ILE A 119 -12.68 19.36 -9.63
CA ILE A 119 -14.11 19.74 -9.62
C ILE A 119 -14.66 20.01 -11.04
N PRO A 120 -13.97 20.74 -11.93
CA PRO A 120 -14.47 20.93 -13.29
C PRO A 120 -14.66 19.62 -14.08
N GLN A 121 -13.75 18.67 -13.94
CA GLN A 121 -13.81 17.36 -14.59
C GLN A 121 -14.93 16.50 -14.02
N ILE A 122 -15.15 16.57 -12.70
CA ILE A 122 -16.26 15.91 -12.02
C ILE A 122 -17.60 16.45 -12.52
N ILE A 123 -17.77 17.78 -12.57
CA ILE A 123 -18.99 18.41 -13.09
C ILE A 123 -19.24 18.01 -14.54
N ALA A 124 -18.22 18.07 -15.41
CA ALA A 124 -18.35 17.68 -16.80
C ALA A 124 -18.77 16.21 -16.97
N MET A 125 -18.23 15.29 -16.16
CA MET A 125 -18.63 13.88 -16.20
C MET A 125 -20.07 13.70 -15.73
N ILE A 126 -20.53 14.42 -14.72
CA ILE A 126 -21.91 14.39 -14.25
C ILE A 126 -22.87 14.95 -15.32
N GLU A 127 -22.54 16.06 -15.98
CA GLU A 127 -23.30 16.59 -17.10
C GLU A 127 -23.44 15.58 -18.23
N GLN A 128 -22.35 14.85 -18.56
CA GLN A 128 -22.37 13.79 -19.56
C GLN A 128 -23.27 12.62 -19.14
N LEU A 129 -23.26 12.22 -17.87
CA LEU A 129 -24.14 11.19 -17.34
C LEU A 129 -25.62 11.58 -17.42
N ILE A 130 -25.95 12.86 -17.15
CA ILE A 130 -27.31 13.38 -17.31
C ILE A 130 -27.71 13.38 -18.79
N ALA A 131 -26.84 13.88 -19.65
CA ALA A 131 -27.10 13.92 -21.10
C ALA A 131 -27.33 12.52 -21.70
N ASN A 132 -26.61 11.52 -21.20
CA ASN A 132 -26.74 10.11 -21.60
C ASN A 132 -27.95 9.41 -20.94
N GLY A 133 -28.69 10.06 -20.04
CA GLY A 133 -29.88 9.50 -19.37
C GLY A 133 -29.58 8.56 -18.19
N HIS A 134 -28.35 8.58 -17.66
CA HIS A 134 -27.93 7.74 -16.54
C HIS A 134 -27.94 8.47 -15.19
N ALA A 135 -28.10 9.78 -15.18
CA ALA A 135 -28.20 10.57 -13.97
C ALA A 135 -29.35 11.56 -14.04
N TYR A 136 -29.80 12.05 -12.89
CA TYR A 136 -30.87 13.04 -12.76
C TYR A 136 -30.64 13.99 -11.60
N ALA A 137 -31.12 15.24 -11.75
CA ALA A 137 -31.11 16.22 -10.69
C ALA A 137 -32.41 16.17 -9.88
N ALA A 138 -32.30 16.28 -8.55
CA ALA A 138 -33.44 16.35 -7.64
C ALA A 138 -33.06 17.10 -6.35
N GLU A 139 -33.78 18.15 -6.00
CA GLU A 139 -33.60 18.94 -4.76
C GLU A 139 -32.13 19.38 -4.50
N GLY A 140 -31.46 19.86 -5.55
CA GLY A 140 -30.06 20.31 -5.47
C GLY A 140 -29.01 19.16 -5.45
N HIS A 141 -29.47 17.91 -5.46
CA HIS A 141 -28.63 16.73 -5.63
C HIS A 141 -28.58 16.31 -7.10
N VAL A 142 -27.50 15.59 -7.48
CA VAL A 142 -27.51 14.77 -8.70
C VAL A 142 -27.23 13.33 -8.30
N LEU A 143 -28.03 12.42 -8.84
CA LEU A 143 -27.97 11.01 -8.53
C LEU A 143 -27.74 10.20 -9.80
N PHE A 144 -26.98 9.12 -9.67
CA PHE A 144 -26.88 8.07 -10.68
C PHE A 144 -28.11 7.15 -10.55
N SER A 145 -28.75 6.86 -11.67
CA SER A 145 -29.88 5.92 -11.74
C SER A 145 -29.33 4.52 -11.97
N VAL A 146 -29.29 3.68 -10.92
CA VAL A 146 -28.70 2.34 -10.99
C VAL A 146 -29.43 1.46 -12.00
N SER A 147 -30.76 1.54 -12.07
CA SER A 147 -31.58 0.75 -13.02
C SER A 147 -31.29 1.09 -14.50
N SER A 148 -30.65 2.21 -14.78
CA SER A 148 -30.23 2.61 -16.13
C SER A 148 -29.01 1.86 -16.65
N PHE A 149 -28.26 1.15 -15.80
CA PHE A 149 -27.07 0.40 -16.15
C PHE A 149 -27.28 -1.09 -15.88
N ALA A 150 -27.61 -1.84 -16.94
CA ALA A 150 -27.98 -3.26 -16.87
C ALA A 150 -26.85 -4.17 -16.30
N ASP A 151 -25.60 -3.71 -16.42
CA ASP A 151 -24.41 -4.45 -15.98
C ASP A 151 -24.02 -4.18 -14.52
N TYR A 152 -24.81 -3.40 -13.78
CA TYR A 152 -24.53 -3.08 -12.37
C TYR A 152 -24.51 -4.37 -11.52
N GLY A 153 -23.48 -4.51 -10.70
CA GLY A 153 -23.27 -5.68 -9.86
C GLY A 153 -22.35 -6.77 -10.46
N LYS A 154 -21.86 -6.61 -11.71
CA LYS A 154 -20.99 -7.60 -12.35
C LYS A 154 -19.64 -7.80 -11.65
N LEU A 155 -19.06 -6.75 -11.07
CA LEU A 155 -17.80 -6.84 -10.35
C LEU A 155 -17.98 -7.50 -8.99
N SER A 156 -18.93 -7.03 -8.20
CA SER A 156 -19.17 -7.49 -6.82
C SER A 156 -19.88 -8.84 -6.80
N ARG A 157 -20.72 -9.12 -7.82
CA ARG A 157 -21.60 -10.29 -7.90
C ARG A 157 -22.50 -10.44 -6.67
N ARG A 158 -22.86 -9.31 -6.05
CA ARG A 158 -23.82 -9.29 -4.96
C ARG A 158 -25.22 -9.44 -5.52
N ASP A 159 -26.07 -10.12 -4.76
CA ASP A 159 -27.49 -10.17 -5.07
C ASP A 159 -28.09 -8.74 -5.00
N PRO A 160 -28.89 -8.31 -5.99
CA PRO A 160 -29.58 -7.03 -5.95
C PRO A 160 -30.39 -6.81 -4.68
N GLU A 161 -31.00 -7.85 -4.10
CA GLU A 161 -31.71 -7.77 -2.82
C GLU A 161 -30.76 -7.53 -1.64
N GLU A 162 -29.56 -8.12 -1.63
CA GLU A 162 -28.51 -7.85 -0.63
C GLU A 162 -27.94 -6.44 -0.77
N MET A 163 -27.81 -5.94 -2.00
CA MET A 163 -27.39 -4.57 -2.26
C MET A 163 -28.40 -3.55 -1.72
N LEU A 164 -29.69 -3.82 -1.85
CA LEU A 164 -30.79 -3.01 -1.29
C LEU A 164 -30.91 -3.18 0.22
N ALA A 165 -30.73 -4.39 0.78
CA ALA A 165 -30.81 -4.65 2.22
C ALA A 165 -29.65 -4.00 3.00
N GLY A 166 -28.46 -3.86 2.39
CA GLY A 166 -27.35 -3.06 2.92
C GLY A 166 -27.65 -1.55 2.98
N ALA A 167 -28.59 -1.08 2.17
CA ALA A 167 -29.15 0.27 2.16
C ALA A 167 -30.30 0.45 3.17
N ARG A 168 -30.22 -0.10 4.39
CA ARG A 168 -31.15 0.15 5.51
C ARG A 168 -31.22 1.61 5.96
N VAL A 169 -30.95 2.53 5.06
CA VAL A 169 -31.15 3.96 5.21
C VAL A 169 -32.54 4.26 4.62
N GLU A 170 -33.36 4.95 5.38
CA GLU A 170 -34.60 5.57 4.91
C GLU A 170 -34.35 6.19 3.53
N VAL A 171 -35.10 5.76 2.51
CA VAL A 171 -34.88 6.24 1.14
C VAL A 171 -35.09 7.75 1.14
N ALA A 172 -34.03 8.49 0.93
CA ALA A 172 -34.10 9.95 0.94
C ALA A 172 -35.10 10.42 -0.13
N PRO A 173 -35.95 11.44 0.16
CA PRO A 173 -37.07 11.83 -0.70
C PRO A 173 -36.66 12.24 -2.12
N TYR A 174 -35.42 12.68 -2.30
CA TYR A 174 -34.86 13.07 -3.60
C TYR A 174 -34.41 11.87 -4.47
N LYS A 175 -34.41 10.64 -3.95
CA LYS A 175 -34.07 9.42 -4.72
C LYS A 175 -35.30 8.86 -5.42
N ARG A 176 -35.12 8.42 -6.68
CA ARG A 176 -36.15 7.67 -7.42
C ARG A 176 -36.20 6.22 -6.96
N GLU A 177 -35.03 5.61 -6.77
CA GLU A 177 -34.88 4.24 -6.30
C GLU A 177 -33.88 4.16 -5.13
N ALA A 178 -34.06 3.21 -4.25
CA ALA A 178 -33.21 3.05 -3.06
C ALA A 178 -31.72 2.82 -3.39
N GLY A 179 -31.45 2.14 -4.51
CA GLY A 179 -30.10 1.84 -4.99
C GLY A 179 -29.37 3.03 -5.63
N ASP A 180 -30.09 4.12 -5.98
CA ASP A 180 -29.48 5.29 -6.61
C ASP A 180 -28.45 5.93 -5.68
N PHE A 181 -27.32 6.39 -6.22
CA PHE A 181 -26.26 6.95 -5.41
C PHE A 181 -25.88 8.37 -5.83
N VAL A 182 -25.37 9.14 -4.86
CA VAL A 182 -25.13 10.57 -5.02
C VAL A 182 -23.87 10.80 -5.85
N LEU A 183 -23.98 11.63 -6.89
CA LEU A 183 -22.88 12.17 -7.70
C LEU A 183 -22.51 13.60 -7.27
N TRP A 184 -23.51 14.41 -6.90
CA TRP A 184 -23.36 15.77 -6.40
C TRP A 184 -24.37 16.02 -5.28
N LYS A 185 -23.96 16.73 -4.22
CA LYS A 185 -24.81 17.07 -3.11
C LYS A 185 -24.66 18.54 -2.72
N PRO A 186 -25.74 19.21 -2.29
CA PRO A 186 -25.68 20.61 -1.92
C PRO A 186 -24.76 20.85 -0.72
N SER A 187 -24.12 22.00 -0.69
CA SER A 187 -23.30 22.47 0.43
C SER A 187 -23.83 23.77 0.96
N SER A 188 -24.07 23.83 2.28
CA SER A 188 -24.34 25.07 3.01
C SER A 188 -23.06 25.94 3.09
N ASP A 189 -23.21 27.17 3.52
CA ASP A 189 -22.11 28.13 3.54
C ASP A 189 -21.00 27.77 4.52
N ASP A 190 -21.30 26.97 5.54
CA ASP A 190 -20.35 26.44 6.54
C ASP A 190 -19.60 25.18 6.06
N LEU A 191 -19.94 24.67 4.88
CA LEU A 191 -19.29 23.49 4.29
C LEU A 191 -18.53 23.88 3.01
N PRO A 192 -17.48 23.13 2.65
CA PRO A 192 -16.84 23.29 1.35
C PRO A 192 -17.84 23.08 0.22
N GLY A 193 -17.76 23.89 -0.82
CA GLY A 193 -18.68 23.80 -1.95
C GLY A 193 -18.21 24.62 -3.12
N TRP A 194 -18.58 24.16 -4.30
CA TRP A 194 -18.24 24.74 -5.59
C TRP A 194 -19.51 25.02 -6.37
N GLU A 195 -19.48 26.08 -7.20
CA GLU A 195 -20.57 26.37 -8.10
C GLU A 195 -20.73 25.27 -9.17
N SER A 196 -21.97 24.93 -9.46
CA SER A 196 -22.31 23.92 -10.45
C SER A 196 -23.64 24.27 -11.13
N PRO A 197 -24.02 23.62 -12.26
CA PRO A 197 -25.33 23.79 -12.88
C PRO A 197 -26.52 23.45 -11.95
N TRP A 198 -26.26 22.70 -10.87
CA TRP A 198 -27.28 22.26 -9.91
C TRP A 198 -27.28 23.07 -8.61
N GLY A 199 -26.51 24.14 -8.57
CA GLY A 199 -26.28 24.98 -7.41
C GLY A 199 -24.95 24.67 -6.70
N ARG A 200 -24.66 25.47 -5.66
CA ARG A 200 -23.45 25.31 -4.86
C ARG A 200 -23.47 23.96 -4.12
N GLY A 201 -22.43 23.15 -4.31
CA GLY A 201 -22.38 21.80 -3.74
C GLY A 201 -20.99 21.18 -3.76
N ARG A 202 -20.93 19.90 -3.53
CA ARG A 202 -19.72 19.07 -3.50
C ARG A 202 -19.94 17.71 -4.14
N PRO A 203 -18.87 17.03 -4.64
CA PRO A 203 -19.00 15.72 -5.24
C PRO A 203 -19.44 14.64 -4.24
N GLY A 204 -20.10 13.60 -4.74
CA GLY A 204 -20.19 12.33 -4.09
C GLY A 204 -18.86 11.60 -4.19
N TRP A 205 -18.54 10.75 -3.23
CA TRP A 205 -17.25 10.07 -3.14
C TRP A 205 -16.88 9.23 -4.38
N HIS A 206 -17.85 8.59 -5.02
CA HIS A 206 -17.57 7.64 -6.10
C HIS A 206 -17.19 8.29 -7.43
N ILE A 207 -17.69 9.51 -7.71
CA ILE A 207 -17.43 10.20 -8.99
C ILE A 207 -16.01 10.75 -9.08
N GLU A 208 -15.35 10.97 -7.95
CA GLU A 208 -14.03 11.55 -7.87
C GLU A 208 -13.00 10.69 -8.64
N CYS A 209 -12.89 9.38 -8.29
CA CYS A 209 -11.93 8.47 -8.92
C CYS A 209 -12.24 8.26 -10.41
N SER A 210 -13.52 8.17 -10.80
CA SER A 210 -13.91 8.07 -12.21
C SER A 210 -13.44 9.28 -13.02
N ALA A 211 -13.66 10.49 -12.51
CA ALA A 211 -13.27 11.73 -13.21
C ALA A 211 -11.74 11.90 -13.23
N MET A 212 -11.05 11.64 -12.13
CA MET A 212 -9.59 11.73 -12.06
C MET A 212 -8.90 10.69 -12.94
N ALA A 213 -9.38 9.44 -12.95
CA ALA A 213 -8.85 8.39 -13.83
C ALA A 213 -9.02 8.77 -15.30
N ALA A 214 -10.21 9.23 -15.72
CA ALA A 214 -10.46 9.67 -17.08
C ALA A 214 -9.58 10.86 -17.49
N ALA A 215 -9.40 11.85 -16.60
CA ALA A 215 -8.59 13.03 -16.86
C ALA A 215 -7.09 12.72 -17.05
N HIS A 216 -6.56 11.78 -16.30
CA HIS A 216 -5.12 11.50 -16.29
C HIS A 216 -4.72 10.28 -17.11
N LEU A 217 -5.56 9.26 -17.19
CA LEU A 217 -5.21 7.98 -17.83
C LEU A 217 -6.06 7.68 -19.05
N GLY A 218 -7.18 8.41 -19.24
CA GLY A 218 -8.11 8.21 -20.33
C GLY A 218 -9.35 7.40 -19.93
N PRO A 219 -10.33 7.26 -20.86
CA PRO A 219 -11.60 6.62 -20.56
C PRO A 219 -11.50 5.11 -20.32
N THR A 220 -10.45 4.46 -20.83
CA THR A 220 -10.16 3.05 -20.60
C THR A 220 -8.74 2.90 -20.08
N ILE A 221 -8.58 2.21 -18.96
CA ILE A 221 -7.30 1.95 -18.33
C ILE A 221 -6.97 0.45 -18.29
N ASP A 222 -5.70 0.09 -18.14
CA ASP A 222 -5.31 -1.33 -18.08
C ASP A 222 -5.69 -1.96 -16.75
N ILE A 223 -5.30 -1.33 -15.64
CA ILE A 223 -5.48 -1.90 -14.30
C ILE A 223 -6.11 -0.86 -13.37
N HIS A 224 -7.17 -1.25 -12.68
CA HIS A 224 -7.73 -0.54 -11.53
C HIS A 224 -7.61 -1.39 -10.27
N ALA A 225 -7.09 -0.82 -9.19
CA ALA A 225 -6.79 -1.58 -7.99
C ALA A 225 -7.17 -0.86 -6.69
N GLY A 226 -7.39 -1.65 -5.62
CA GLY A 226 -7.72 -1.11 -4.29
C GLY A 226 -7.94 -2.22 -3.25
N GLY A 227 -8.45 -1.86 -2.08
CA GLY A 227 -8.86 -2.82 -1.06
C GLY A 227 -10.12 -3.60 -1.49
N VAL A 228 -10.27 -4.82 -1.01
CA VAL A 228 -11.46 -5.65 -1.32
C VAL A 228 -12.76 -5.01 -0.81
N ASP A 229 -12.69 -4.17 0.21
CA ASP A 229 -13.82 -3.39 0.73
C ASP A 229 -14.27 -2.28 -0.23
N LEU A 230 -13.41 -1.84 -1.15
CA LEU A 230 -13.77 -0.90 -2.21
C LEU A 230 -14.51 -1.58 -3.37
N GLN A 231 -14.46 -2.91 -3.49
CA GLN A 231 -15.12 -3.62 -4.58
C GLN A 231 -16.61 -3.25 -4.69
N PHE A 232 -17.27 -3.11 -3.52
CA PHE A 232 -18.64 -2.65 -3.44
C PHE A 232 -18.82 -1.75 -2.21
N PRO A 233 -19.47 -0.57 -2.35
CA PRO A 233 -20.07 -0.07 -3.59
C PRO A 233 -19.13 0.75 -4.49
N HIS A 234 -17.92 1.12 -4.04
CA HIS A 234 -17.10 2.17 -4.66
C HIS A 234 -16.71 1.82 -6.12
N HIS A 235 -16.00 0.73 -6.34
CA HIS A 235 -15.55 0.34 -7.69
C HIS A 235 -16.70 -0.07 -8.61
N GLU A 236 -17.76 -0.69 -8.08
CA GLU A 236 -18.97 -0.96 -8.84
C GLU A 236 -19.61 0.33 -9.36
N ASN A 237 -19.70 1.36 -8.51
CA ASN A 237 -20.21 2.68 -8.87
C ASN A 237 -19.29 3.39 -9.88
N GLU A 238 -17.97 3.26 -9.73
CA GLU A 238 -17.02 3.81 -10.70
C GLU A 238 -17.16 3.17 -12.09
N ILE A 239 -17.39 1.85 -12.17
CA ILE A 239 -17.70 1.17 -13.44
C ILE A 239 -18.94 1.78 -14.07
N ALA A 240 -20.03 1.87 -13.32
CA ALA A 240 -21.29 2.41 -13.80
C ALA A 240 -21.11 3.85 -14.32
N GLN A 241 -20.47 4.72 -13.55
CA GLN A 241 -20.19 6.11 -13.91
C GLN A 241 -19.34 6.20 -15.20
N SER A 242 -18.20 5.51 -15.21
CA SER A 242 -17.24 5.64 -16.31
C SER A 242 -17.78 5.05 -17.61
N VAL A 243 -18.38 3.85 -17.56
CA VAL A 243 -18.96 3.19 -18.74
C VAL A 243 -20.11 4.03 -19.32
N CYS A 244 -21.00 4.52 -18.46
CA CYS A 244 -22.16 5.32 -18.91
C CYS A 244 -21.76 6.73 -19.40
N ALA A 245 -20.72 7.34 -18.83
CA ALA A 245 -20.23 8.63 -19.30
C ALA A 245 -19.51 8.52 -20.65
N HIS A 246 -18.83 7.42 -20.93
CA HIS A 246 -18.02 7.24 -22.14
C HIS A 246 -18.66 6.32 -23.20
N GLY A 247 -20.01 6.31 -23.28
CA GLY A 247 -20.72 5.64 -24.38
C GLY A 247 -20.55 4.13 -24.43
N GLY A 248 -20.40 3.46 -23.29
CA GLY A 248 -20.27 2.02 -23.19
C GLY A 248 -18.84 1.48 -23.27
N GLN A 249 -17.82 2.36 -23.31
CA GLN A 249 -16.41 1.93 -23.29
C GLN A 249 -16.06 1.29 -21.94
N THR A 250 -15.31 0.20 -21.97
CA THR A 250 -14.79 -0.44 -20.75
C THR A 250 -13.94 0.51 -19.95
N PHE A 251 -14.22 0.66 -18.65
CA PHE A 251 -13.44 1.55 -17.79
C PHE A 251 -12.05 0.98 -17.46
N ALA A 252 -11.98 -0.23 -16.90
CA ALA A 252 -10.73 -0.89 -16.62
C ALA A 252 -10.76 -2.35 -17.09
N ARG A 253 -9.65 -2.80 -17.68
CA ARG A 253 -9.53 -4.18 -18.20
C ARG A 253 -9.28 -5.19 -17.11
N PHE A 254 -8.47 -4.82 -16.11
CA PHE A 254 -8.17 -5.65 -14.95
C PHE A 254 -8.58 -4.95 -13.65
N TRP A 255 -9.26 -5.69 -12.79
CA TRP A 255 -9.68 -5.25 -11.46
C TRP A 255 -8.95 -6.07 -10.41
N LEU A 256 -8.08 -5.44 -9.63
CA LEU A 256 -7.27 -6.11 -8.61
C LEU A 256 -7.68 -5.62 -7.22
N HIS A 257 -7.88 -6.57 -6.29
CA HIS A 257 -8.25 -6.21 -4.91
C HIS A 257 -7.36 -6.93 -3.91
N ASN A 258 -6.75 -6.18 -3.00
CA ASN A 258 -6.04 -6.77 -1.87
C ASN A 258 -7.00 -7.11 -0.72
N GLY A 259 -6.73 -8.25 -0.08
CA GLY A 259 -7.48 -8.72 1.08
C GLY A 259 -7.31 -7.82 2.31
N MET A 260 -8.22 -7.96 3.27
CA MET A 260 -8.22 -7.21 4.53
C MET A 260 -7.11 -7.67 5.49
N LEU A 261 -6.76 -6.80 6.44
CA LEU A 261 -6.03 -7.23 7.64
C LEU A 261 -7.02 -7.62 8.74
N ASN A 262 -6.75 -8.75 9.39
CA ASN A 262 -7.46 -9.21 10.58
C ASN A 262 -6.57 -9.01 11.82
N PHE A 263 -7.17 -8.75 12.95
CA PHE A 263 -6.52 -8.57 14.25
C PHE A 263 -7.10 -9.58 15.24
N GLY A 264 -6.29 -10.57 15.64
CA GLY A 264 -6.78 -11.63 16.54
C GLY A 264 -8.01 -12.37 16.01
N GLY A 265 -8.11 -12.57 14.68
CA GLY A 265 -9.26 -13.19 14.01
C GLY A 265 -10.46 -12.28 13.77
N ALA A 266 -10.41 -10.99 14.18
CA ALA A 266 -11.46 -10.00 13.97
C ALA A 266 -11.01 -8.89 13.01
N LYS A 267 -11.97 -8.30 12.27
CA LYS A 267 -11.70 -7.12 11.44
C LYS A 267 -11.31 -5.93 12.33
N MET A 268 -10.33 -5.12 11.90
CA MET A 268 -9.98 -3.87 12.54
C MET A 268 -11.17 -2.92 12.56
N SER A 269 -11.50 -2.36 13.72
CA SER A 269 -12.55 -1.36 13.84
C SER A 269 -12.31 -0.38 14.99
N LYS A 270 -12.82 0.87 14.82
CA LYS A 270 -12.77 1.89 15.88
C LYS A 270 -13.47 1.46 17.16
N SER A 271 -14.56 0.72 17.02
CA SER A 271 -15.35 0.25 18.17
C SER A 271 -14.65 -0.82 19.03
N VAL A 272 -13.72 -1.56 18.44
CA VAL A 272 -12.89 -2.58 19.14
C VAL A 272 -11.60 -1.95 19.70
N GLY A 273 -11.23 -0.75 19.27
CA GLY A 273 -10.03 -0.06 19.74
C GLY A 273 -8.69 -0.67 19.24
N ASN A 274 -8.75 -1.56 18.24
CA ASN A 274 -7.60 -2.29 17.69
C ASN A 274 -7.02 -1.62 16.43
N ILE A 275 -7.14 -0.29 16.30
CA ILE A 275 -6.62 0.44 15.15
C ILE A 275 -5.14 0.73 15.37
N GLU A 276 -4.29 0.13 14.53
CA GLU A 276 -2.86 0.41 14.48
C GLU A 276 -2.56 1.36 13.32
N ARG A 277 -2.03 2.55 13.65
CA ARG A 277 -1.67 3.57 12.67
C ARG A 277 -0.27 3.32 12.13
N VAL A 278 -0.07 3.50 10.83
CA VAL A 278 1.26 3.39 10.22
C VAL A 278 2.23 4.34 10.90
N HIS A 279 1.80 5.58 11.14
CA HIS A 279 2.58 6.63 11.79
C HIS A 279 3.17 6.24 13.16
N ASP A 280 2.45 5.45 13.94
CA ASP A 280 2.91 4.96 15.24
C ASP A 280 3.80 3.73 15.08
N LEU A 281 3.43 2.82 14.16
CA LEU A 281 4.16 1.58 13.91
C LEU A 281 5.56 1.82 13.35
N VAL A 282 5.75 2.76 12.42
CA VAL A 282 7.06 3.07 11.83
C VAL A 282 8.04 3.70 12.82
N ARG A 283 7.54 4.23 13.95
CA ARG A 283 8.35 4.72 15.06
C ARG A 283 8.71 3.64 16.07
N LYS A 284 7.85 2.62 16.18
CA LYS A 284 7.99 1.52 17.15
C LYS A 284 8.78 0.34 16.57
N HIS A 285 8.66 0.10 15.28
CA HIS A 285 9.24 -1.06 14.60
C HIS A 285 10.04 -0.64 13.36
N PRO A 286 11.03 -1.41 12.92
CA PRO A 286 11.70 -1.17 11.65
C PRO A 286 10.70 -1.15 10.49
N PRO A 287 10.59 -0.07 9.71
CA PRO A 287 9.58 0.04 8.66
C PRO A 287 9.66 -1.07 7.62
N GLU A 288 10.87 -1.53 7.30
CA GLU A 288 11.08 -2.64 6.37
C GLU A 288 10.49 -3.97 6.90
N ALA A 289 10.47 -4.17 8.23
CA ALA A 289 9.82 -5.34 8.84
C ALA A 289 8.29 -5.28 8.69
N LEU A 290 7.70 -4.09 8.78
CA LEU A 290 6.28 -3.88 8.51
C LEU A 290 5.96 -4.18 7.03
N ARG A 291 6.81 -3.70 6.11
CA ARG A 291 6.69 -4.03 4.68
C ARG A 291 6.79 -5.54 4.44
N TYR A 292 7.79 -6.20 5.03
CA TYR A 292 7.95 -7.65 4.95
C TYR A 292 6.71 -8.39 5.44
N ALA A 293 6.16 -7.98 6.57
CA ALA A 293 4.92 -8.55 7.14
C ALA A 293 3.74 -8.40 6.18
N LEU A 294 3.55 -7.22 5.56
CA LEU A 294 2.47 -6.98 4.60
C LEU A 294 2.60 -7.83 3.33
N LEU A 295 3.82 -8.18 2.91
CA LEU A 295 4.11 -9.02 1.74
C LEU A 295 4.12 -10.53 2.05
N SER A 296 4.04 -10.94 3.33
CA SER A 296 4.19 -12.33 3.77
C SER A 296 3.02 -13.24 3.41
N ALA A 297 1.85 -12.68 3.14
CA ALA A 297 0.70 -13.41 2.62
C ALA A 297 0.37 -12.95 1.19
N HIS A 298 -0.19 -13.85 0.40
CA HIS A 298 -0.67 -13.52 -0.95
C HIS A 298 -1.66 -12.34 -0.87
N TYR A 299 -1.51 -11.35 -1.76
CA TYR A 299 -2.24 -10.08 -1.63
C TYR A 299 -3.76 -10.24 -1.58
N ARG A 300 -4.34 -11.23 -2.29
CA ARG A 300 -5.78 -11.49 -2.30
C ARG A 300 -6.31 -12.16 -1.02
N GLN A 301 -5.43 -12.78 -0.24
CA GLN A 301 -5.83 -13.44 1.01
C GLN A 301 -5.90 -12.44 2.16
N PRO A 302 -6.78 -12.65 3.14
CA PRO A 302 -6.67 -11.97 4.42
C PRO A 302 -5.29 -12.19 5.05
N LEU A 303 -4.80 -11.22 5.80
CA LEU A 303 -3.55 -11.33 6.55
C LEU A 303 -3.86 -11.08 8.04
N ASP A 304 -3.52 -12.04 8.89
CA ASP A 304 -3.60 -11.88 10.34
C ASP A 304 -2.41 -11.04 10.82
N TRP A 305 -2.70 -9.79 11.18
CA TRP A 305 -1.73 -8.84 11.67
C TRP A 305 -1.55 -9.00 13.18
N SER A 306 -0.30 -9.07 13.64
CA SER A 306 0.03 -9.23 15.06
C SER A 306 1.46 -8.81 15.36
N ASP A 307 1.75 -8.47 16.63
CA ASP A 307 3.12 -8.23 17.09
C ASP A 307 4.03 -9.43 16.81
N THR A 308 3.51 -10.65 16.94
CA THR A 308 4.26 -11.88 16.61
C THR A 308 4.69 -11.91 15.14
N LEU A 309 3.83 -11.50 14.21
CA LEU A 309 4.18 -11.42 12.78
C LEU A 309 5.28 -10.37 12.55
N ILE A 310 5.18 -9.21 13.19
CA ILE A 310 6.19 -8.16 13.09
C ILE A 310 7.54 -8.65 13.62
N GLU A 311 7.57 -9.26 14.80
CA GLU A 311 8.78 -9.83 15.39
C GLU A 311 9.40 -10.94 14.52
N GLN A 312 8.57 -11.81 13.92
CA GLN A 312 9.04 -12.83 12.97
C GLN A 312 9.67 -12.19 11.73
N SER A 313 9.09 -11.10 11.25
CA SER A 313 9.60 -10.34 10.10
C SER A 313 10.96 -9.70 10.43
N VAL A 314 11.10 -9.09 11.62
CA VAL A 314 12.39 -8.56 12.11
C VAL A 314 13.45 -9.67 12.17
N ARG A 315 13.13 -10.82 12.82
CA ARG A 315 14.06 -11.94 12.90
C ARG A 315 14.46 -12.51 11.53
N THR A 316 13.56 -12.47 10.57
CA THR A 316 13.87 -12.92 9.20
C THR A 316 14.80 -11.92 8.50
N LEU A 317 14.53 -10.64 8.58
CA LEU A 317 15.40 -9.60 8.04
C LEU A 317 16.76 -9.56 8.72
N ASP A 318 16.84 -9.78 10.03
CA ASP A 318 18.13 -9.94 10.74
C ASP A 318 18.99 -11.06 10.11
N ARG A 319 18.38 -12.20 9.75
CA ARG A 319 19.10 -13.28 9.08
C ARG A 319 19.53 -12.94 7.65
N LEU A 320 18.69 -12.21 6.92
CA LEU A 320 19.00 -11.78 5.56
C LEU A 320 20.10 -10.72 5.55
N TYR A 321 20.00 -9.70 6.40
CA TYR A 321 21.05 -8.70 6.57
C TYR A 321 22.35 -9.28 7.16
N GLY A 322 22.24 -10.27 8.04
CA GLY A 322 23.38 -11.05 8.50
C GLY A 322 24.14 -11.73 7.36
N THR A 323 23.40 -12.33 6.44
CA THR A 323 23.99 -12.92 5.22
C THR A 323 24.69 -11.85 4.35
N LEU A 324 24.07 -10.69 4.14
CA LEU A 324 24.68 -9.58 3.40
C LEU A 324 25.90 -9.00 4.11
N ARG A 325 25.89 -8.95 5.45
CA ARG A 325 27.03 -8.52 6.27
C ARG A 325 28.23 -9.44 6.09
N ASP A 326 27.99 -10.76 6.04
CA ASP A 326 29.04 -11.76 5.80
C ASP A 326 29.64 -11.67 4.38
N LEU A 327 28.92 -11.05 3.46
CA LEU A 327 29.33 -10.84 2.07
C LEU A 327 29.74 -9.39 1.78
N VAL A 328 30.00 -8.57 2.80
CA VAL A 328 30.24 -7.11 2.61
C VAL A 328 31.41 -6.85 1.65
N GLU A 329 32.50 -7.60 1.77
CA GLU A 329 33.70 -7.48 0.93
C GLU A 329 33.53 -8.02 -0.51
N VAL A 330 32.41 -8.68 -0.80
CA VAL A 330 32.13 -9.25 -2.12
C VAL A 330 31.44 -8.23 -2.99
N ASN A 331 32.05 -7.79 -4.06
CA ASN A 331 31.41 -6.87 -5.01
C ASN A 331 30.38 -7.60 -5.87
N ALA A 332 29.16 -7.07 -5.91
CA ALA A 332 28.09 -7.58 -6.76
C ALA A 332 27.08 -6.47 -7.06
N GLU A 333 26.63 -6.37 -8.30
CA GLU A 333 25.51 -5.53 -8.70
C GLU A 333 24.22 -6.33 -8.63
N ALA A 334 23.11 -5.71 -8.19
CA ALA A 334 21.82 -6.37 -8.05
C ALA A 334 21.30 -6.88 -9.41
N ALA A 335 20.84 -8.12 -9.44
CA ALA A 335 20.13 -8.67 -10.60
C ALA A 335 18.98 -9.57 -10.11
N ILE A 336 17.77 -9.28 -10.57
CA ILE A 336 16.57 -9.99 -10.11
C ILE A 336 16.64 -11.45 -10.57
N PRO A 337 16.55 -12.41 -9.63
CA PRO A 337 16.58 -13.82 -9.97
C PRO A 337 15.33 -14.24 -10.74
N ALA A 338 15.51 -15.16 -11.71
CA ALA A 338 14.39 -15.67 -12.49
C ALA A 338 13.27 -16.30 -11.65
N GLY A 339 13.61 -16.94 -10.52
CA GLY A 339 12.62 -17.51 -9.60
C GLY A 339 11.75 -16.45 -8.92
N VAL A 340 12.34 -15.32 -8.53
CA VAL A 340 11.60 -14.18 -7.95
C VAL A 340 10.72 -13.52 -9.00
N GLU A 341 11.25 -13.26 -10.20
CA GLU A 341 10.47 -12.66 -11.28
C GLU A 341 9.30 -13.57 -11.69
N ALA A 342 9.53 -14.89 -11.81
CA ALA A 342 8.48 -15.86 -12.11
C ALA A 342 7.37 -15.90 -11.03
N ALA A 343 7.74 -15.79 -9.75
CA ALA A 343 6.78 -15.73 -8.66
C ALA A 343 5.92 -14.46 -8.73
N LEU A 344 6.51 -13.31 -9.03
CA LEU A 344 5.78 -12.05 -9.17
C LEU A 344 4.92 -12.01 -10.44
N GLU A 345 5.37 -12.65 -11.54
CA GLU A 345 4.58 -12.79 -12.77
C GLU A 345 3.37 -13.71 -12.61
N ASP A 346 3.33 -14.56 -11.58
CA ASP A 346 2.19 -15.42 -11.25
C ASP A 346 1.33 -14.77 -10.16
N ASP A 347 0.55 -13.77 -10.57
CA ASP A 347 -0.42 -13.07 -9.72
C ASP A 347 0.19 -12.43 -8.47
N LEU A 348 1.36 -11.82 -8.60
CA LEU A 348 2.07 -11.16 -7.50
C LEU A 348 2.26 -12.09 -6.30
N ASN A 349 2.70 -13.33 -6.51
CA ASN A 349 2.92 -14.31 -5.45
C ASN A 349 4.14 -13.94 -4.59
N THR A 350 3.97 -12.89 -3.79
CA THR A 350 5.02 -12.39 -2.89
C THR A 350 5.47 -13.41 -1.86
N PRO A 351 4.61 -14.31 -1.30
CA PRO A 351 5.07 -15.39 -0.43
C PRO A 351 6.09 -16.33 -1.11
N LEU A 352 5.84 -16.68 -2.38
CA LEU A 352 6.77 -17.53 -3.14
C LEU A 352 8.08 -16.76 -3.45
N ALA A 353 7.99 -15.48 -3.79
CA ALA A 353 9.16 -14.63 -3.97
C ALA A 353 9.99 -14.53 -2.68
N LEU A 354 9.36 -14.37 -1.50
CA LEU A 354 10.04 -14.37 -0.20
C LEU A 354 10.67 -15.73 0.13
N ALA A 355 10.07 -16.84 -0.28
CA ALA A 355 10.67 -18.17 -0.14
C ALA A 355 11.94 -18.30 -0.98
N GLU A 356 11.96 -17.76 -2.21
CA GLU A 356 13.16 -17.68 -3.05
C GLU A 356 14.27 -16.82 -2.41
N VAL A 357 13.92 -15.67 -1.81
CA VAL A 357 14.87 -14.85 -1.04
C VAL A 357 15.53 -15.68 0.07
N ALA A 358 14.72 -16.42 0.82
CA ALA A 358 15.22 -17.26 1.92
C ALA A 358 16.12 -18.42 1.41
N ARG A 359 15.78 -19.03 0.27
CA ARG A 359 16.58 -20.05 -0.40
C ARG A 359 17.95 -19.50 -0.81
N ILE A 360 17.97 -18.38 -1.52
CA ILE A 360 19.21 -17.71 -1.98
C ILE A 360 20.10 -17.37 -0.79
N ALA A 361 19.54 -16.77 0.27
CA ALA A 361 20.28 -16.45 1.48
C ALA A 361 20.84 -17.69 2.18
N SER A 362 20.10 -18.81 2.17
CA SER A 362 20.59 -20.09 2.73
C SER A 362 21.75 -20.66 1.93
N GLU A 363 21.72 -20.57 0.61
CA GLU A 363 22.82 -21.00 -0.26
C GLU A 363 24.04 -20.08 -0.10
N ALA A 364 23.82 -18.76 -0.01
CA ALA A 364 24.89 -17.79 0.17
C ALA A 364 25.72 -18.04 1.45
N ARG A 365 25.07 -18.46 2.54
CA ARG A 365 25.76 -18.83 3.79
C ARG A 365 26.59 -20.10 3.68
N LYS A 366 26.33 -20.95 2.70
CA LYS A 366 27.04 -22.22 2.47
C LYS A 366 28.07 -22.10 1.36
N ALA A 367 28.08 -21.01 0.59
CA ALA A 367 28.99 -20.83 -0.53
C ALA A 367 30.43 -20.67 -0.04
N GLU A 368 31.33 -21.43 -0.65
CA GLU A 368 32.78 -21.41 -0.35
C GLU A 368 33.52 -20.54 -1.36
N SER A 369 33.22 -20.72 -2.67
CA SER A 369 33.90 -19.97 -3.73
C SER A 369 33.49 -18.50 -3.77
N ILE A 370 34.40 -17.62 -4.17
CA ILE A 370 34.15 -16.19 -4.32
C ILE A 370 33.13 -15.93 -5.44
N GLU A 371 33.15 -16.74 -6.48
CA GLU A 371 32.26 -16.66 -7.63
C GLU A 371 30.81 -16.96 -7.19
N ASP A 372 30.58 -18.01 -6.40
CA ASP A 372 29.25 -18.32 -5.87
C ASP A 372 28.77 -17.27 -4.90
N LYS A 373 29.66 -16.77 -4.02
CA LYS A 373 29.33 -15.66 -3.11
C LYS A 373 28.91 -14.41 -3.89
N ALA A 374 29.60 -14.06 -4.96
CA ALA A 374 29.28 -12.90 -5.79
C ALA A 374 27.95 -13.10 -6.52
N ARG A 375 27.71 -14.27 -7.11
CA ARG A 375 26.47 -14.63 -7.77
C ARG A 375 25.29 -14.54 -6.79
N LEU A 376 25.40 -15.20 -5.62
CA LEU A 376 24.31 -15.25 -4.65
C LEU A 376 24.07 -13.92 -3.95
N LYS A 377 25.10 -13.08 -3.73
CA LYS A 377 24.93 -11.69 -3.29
C LYS A 377 24.17 -10.87 -4.32
N ARG A 378 24.52 -10.99 -5.62
CA ARG A 378 23.82 -10.35 -6.72
C ARG A 378 22.33 -10.70 -6.74
N GLU A 379 22.04 -12.01 -6.65
CA GLU A 379 20.67 -12.53 -6.64
C GLU A 379 19.90 -12.06 -5.40
N LEU A 380 20.52 -12.06 -4.21
CA LEU A 380 19.88 -11.63 -2.97
C LEU A 380 19.52 -10.12 -2.99
N LEU A 381 20.45 -9.27 -3.48
CA LEU A 381 20.20 -7.85 -3.65
C LEU A 381 19.11 -7.59 -4.71
N GLY A 382 19.13 -8.34 -5.82
CA GLY A 382 18.12 -8.23 -6.87
C GLY A 382 16.74 -8.68 -6.41
N ALA A 383 16.66 -9.75 -5.63
CA ALA A 383 15.41 -10.21 -5.01
C ALA A 383 14.86 -9.18 -4.03
N GLY A 384 15.74 -8.56 -3.24
CA GLY A 384 15.40 -7.45 -2.36
C GLY A 384 14.86 -6.25 -3.15
N LEU A 385 15.54 -5.85 -4.23
CA LEU A 385 15.10 -4.77 -5.10
C LEU A 385 13.68 -5.00 -5.66
N ALA A 386 13.40 -6.23 -6.13
CA ALA A 386 12.09 -6.56 -6.68
C ALA A 386 10.93 -6.44 -5.67
N LEU A 387 11.22 -6.60 -4.38
CA LEU A 387 10.24 -6.54 -3.29
C LEU A 387 10.30 -5.24 -2.47
N GLY A 388 11.26 -4.35 -2.76
CA GLY A 388 11.56 -3.16 -1.97
C GLY A 388 12.08 -3.50 -0.57
N LEU A 389 12.87 -4.59 -0.46
CA LEU A 389 13.52 -5.07 0.75
C LEU A 389 15.05 -5.01 0.56
N LEU A 390 15.82 -5.11 1.65
CA LEU A 390 17.30 -5.17 1.63
C LEU A 390 17.95 -3.96 0.94
N GLN A 391 17.35 -2.78 1.08
CA GLN A 391 17.82 -1.56 0.45
C GLN A 391 18.76 -0.74 1.35
N GLN A 392 18.96 -1.14 2.60
CA GLN A 392 19.86 -0.51 3.56
C GLN A 392 21.22 -1.21 3.56
N ALA A 393 22.26 -0.51 4.01
CA ALA A 393 23.51 -1.20 4.35
C ALA A 393 23.30 -2.08 5.59
N PRO A 394 23.94 -3.27 5.66
CA PRO A 394 23.81 -4.12 6.86
C PRO A 394 24.20 -3.40 8.16
N ALA A 395 25.17 -2.49 8.13
CA ALA A 395 25.56 -1.69 9.28
C ALA A 395 24.42 -0.77 9.77
N GLU A 396 23.68 -0.15 8.85
CA GLU A 396 22.50 0.68 9.18
C GLU A 396 21.38 -0.17 9.78
N TRP A 397 21.11 -1.34 9.20
CA TRP A 397 20.11 -2.25 9.74
C TRP A 397 20.40 -2.66 11.18
N PHE A 398 21.65 -3.08 11.50
CA PHE A 398 22.02 -3.51 12.82
C PHE A 398 22.27 -2.36 13.81
N GLY A 399 22.62 -1.17 13.30
CA GLY A 399 22.77 0.06 14.07
C GLY A 399 21.47 0.86 14.30
N ARG A 400 20.32 0.36 13.84
CA ARG A 400 19.03 1.07 13.98
C ARG A 400 18.73 1.47 15.42
N GLY A 401 18.31 2.70 15.64
CA GLY A 401 18.03 3.24 16.97
C GLY A 401 19.27 3.64 17.76
N ALA A 402 20.48 3.64 17.16
CA ALA A 402 21.68 4.19 17.77
C ALA A 402 21.66 5.73 17.75
N GLU A 403 22.07 6.37 18.86
CA GLU A 403 22.40 7.77 18.83
C GLU A 403 23.77 8.00 18.19
N ALA A 404 24.01 9.20 17.66
CA ALA A 404 25.30 9.53 17.04
C ALA A 404 26.45 9.36 18.07
N GLY A 405 27.40 8.47 17.76
CA GLY A 405 28.54 8.14 18.65
C GLY A 405 28.36 6.88 19.50
N ASP A 406 27.19 6.26 19.52
CA ASP A 406 26.93 5.04 20.28
C ASP A 406 27.75 3.85 19.77
N ASP A 407 27.95 3.74 18.46
CA ASP A 407 28.70 2.64 17.85
C ASP A 407 30.14 2.58 18.34
N ALA A 408 30.80 3.74 18.47
CA ALA A 408 32.18 3.81 18.99
C ALA A 408 32.24 3.41 20.49
N ARG A 409 31.25 3.80 21.28
CA ARG A 409 31.13 3.43 22.70
C ARG A 409 30.88 1.92 22.86
N ILE A 410 29.94 1.38 22.06
CA ILE A 410 29.62 -0.05 22.08
C ILE A 410 30.85 -0.86 21.67
N GLN A 411 31.56 -0.44 20.61
CA GLN A 411 32.76 -1.11 20.16
C GLN A 411 33.86 -1.09 21.23
N ALA A 412 34.04 0.04 21.91
CA ALA A 412 35.01 0.14 23.01
C ALA A 412 34.67 -0.84 24.17
N LEU A 413 33.39 -0.97 24.53
CA LEU A 413 32.95 -1.96 25.52
C LEU A 413 33.15 -3.41 25.06
N ILE A 414 32.95 -3.68 23.79
CA ILE A 414 33.22 -5.02 23.19
C ILE A 414 34.71 -5.33 23.26
N ASP A 415 35.58 -4.38 22.89
CA ASP A 415 37.03 -4.55 22.95
C ASP A 415 37.50 -4.76 24.38
N GLU A 416 36.95 -4.00 25.36
CA GLU A 416 37.21 -4.21 26.79
C GLU A 416 36.76 -5.61 27.24
N ARG A 417 35.56 -6.08 26.80
CA ARG A 417 35.08 -7.44 27.13
C ARG A 417 36.01 -8.51 26.58
N ILE A 418 36.51 -8.33 25.36
CA ILE A 418 37.47 -9.26 24.75
C ILE A 418 38.77 -9.30 25.57
N ALA A 419 39.30 -8.13 25.94
CA ALA A 419 40.50 -8.04 26.77
C ALA A 419 40.28 -8.68 28.15
N ALA A 420 39.17 -8.48 28.83
CA ALA A 420 38.79 -9.10 30.08
C ALA A 420 38.73 -10.64 29.93
N LYS A 421 38.13 -11.19 28.88
CA LYS A 421 38.13 -12.66 28.62
C LYS A 421 39.55 -13.20 28.44
N GLN A 422 40.44 -12.50 27.73
CA GLN A 422 41.82 -12.88 27.55
C GLN A 422 42.62 -12.90 28.87
N ALA A 423 42.32 -11.88 29.72
CA ALA A 423 42.91 -11.80 31.08
C ALA A 423 42.27 -12.80 32.07
N ARG A 424 41.27 -13.58 31.68
CA ARG A 424 40.45 -14.47 32.53
C ARG A 424 39.65 -13.71 33.61
N ASP A 425 39.42 -12.42 33.45
CA ASP A 425 38.48 -11.63 34.27
C ASP A 425 37.05 -11.82 33.74
N PHE A 426 36.47 -12.96 34.07
CA PHE A 426 35.14 -13.33 33.63
C PHE A 426 34.06 -12.44 34.29
N ALA A 427 34.33 -11.96 35.52
CA ALA A 427 33.40 -11.09 36.21
C ALA A 427 33.20 -9.74 35.44
N ARG A 428 34.31 -9.14 34.96
CA ARG A 428 34.25 -7.92 34.16
C ARG A 428 33.61 -8.19 32.79
N ALA A 429 33.94 -9.29 32.15
CA ALA A 429 33.37 -9.66 30.86
C ALA A 429 31.85 -9.85 30.93
N ASP A 430 31.35 -10.48 31.99
CA ASP A 430 29.92 -10.66 32.25
C ASP A 430 29.21 -9.33 32.59
N ALA A 431 29.83 -8.49 33.40
CA ALA A 431 29.29 -7.15 33.73
C ALA A 431 29.10 -6.29 32.47
N ILE A 432 30.06 -6.32 31.54
CA ILE A 432 29.91 -5.60 30.23
C ILE A 432 28.80 -6.18 29.40
N ARG A 433 28.68 -7.51 29.31
CA ARG A 433 27.59 -8.16 28.59
C ARG A 433 26.21 -7.74 29.15
N ASP A 434 26.10 -7.77 30.49
CA ASP A 434 24.84 -7.45 31.16
C ASP A 434 24.50 -5.95 31.04
N GLN A 435 25.53 -5.08 31.08
CA GLN A 435 25.36 -3.66 30.75
C GLN A 435 24.82 -3.44 29.35
N LEU A 436 25.41 -4.04 28.33
CA LEU A 436 24.98 -3.92 26.95
C LEU A 436 23.59 -4.54 26.74
N ALA A 437 23.30 -5.66 27.42
CA ALA A 437 21.96 -6.28 27.37
C ALA A 437 20.88 -5.36 27.98
N ALA A 438 21.19 -4.62 29.07
CA ALA A 438 20.29 -3.64 29.65
C ALA A 438 20.00 -2.46 28.73
N GLU A 439 20.92 -2.17 27.80
CA GLU A 439 20.77 -1.17 26.74
C GLU A 439 20.13 -1.76 25.45
N ASN A 440 19.57 -2.97 25.54
CA ASN A 440 18.99 -3.72 24.43
C ASN A 440 19.99 -4.07 23.31
N ILE A 441 21.27 -4.27 23.66
CA ILE A 441 22.34 -4.66 22.74
C ILE A 441 22.66 -6.13 22.95
N VAL A 442 22.51 -6.92 21.91
CA VAL A 442 22.79 -8.36 21.92
C VAL A 442 24.15 -8.61 21.28
N LEU A 443 25.04 -9.28 22.01
CA LEU A 443 26.35 -9.70 21.52
C LEU A 443 26.30 -11.10 20.91
N GLU A 444 26.92 -11.26 19.75
CA GLU A 444 27.10 -12.54 19.05
C GLU A 444 28.60 -12.87 18.96
N ASP A 445 29.05 -13.87 19.73
CA ASP A 445 30.42 -14.38 19.62
C ASP A 445 30.53 -15.23 18.34
N THR A 446 31.39 -14.84 17.39
CA THR A 446 31.63 -15.58 16.13
C THR A 446 33.10 -15.97 15.99
N PRO A 447 33.43 -16.93 15.10
CA PRO A 447 34.86 -17.27 14.84
C PRO A 447 35.70 -16.09 14.32
N GLN A 448 35.05 -15.07 13.75
CA GLN A 448 35.67 -13.83 13.21
C GLN A 448 35.72 -12.69 14.22
N GLY A 449 35.20 -12.88 15.44
CA GLY A 449 35.14 -11.85 16.49
C GLY A 449 33.74 -11.70 17.09
N VAL A 450 33.58 -10.71 17.95
CA VAL A 450 32.30 -10.37 18.57
C VAL A 450 31.56 -9.39 17.69
N ARG A 451 30.33 -9.73 17.35
CA ARG A 451 29.38 -8.85 16.64
C ARG A 451 28.29 -8.41 17.60
N TRP A 452 27.62 -7.36 17.28
CA TRP A 452 26.48 -6.89 18.06
C TRP A 452 25.31 -6.45 17.17
N LYS A 453 24.15 -6.42 17.77
CA LYS A 453 22.92 -5.85 17.19
C LYS A 453 22.06 -5.28 18.29
N ARG A 454 21.20 -4.33 17.95
CA ARG A 454 20.11 -3.89 18.84
C ARG A 454 18.96 -4.88 18.75
N GLY A 455 18.38 -5.24 19.90
CA GLY A 455 17.26 -6.17 20.02
C GLY A 455 15.91 -5.54 19.66
#